data_85623a26cb681d8b04f2aab09feaad0e
#
_entry.id   85623a26cb681d8b04f2aab09feaad0e
#
_cell.length_a   1.000
_cell.length_b   1.000
_cell.length_c   1.000
_cell.angle_alpha   90.00
_cell.angle_beta   90.00
_cell.angle_gamma   90.00
#
_symmetry.space_group_name_H-M   'P 1'
#
loop_
_entity.id
_entity.type
_entity.pdbx_description
1 polymer ?
#
loop_
_entity_poly.entity_id
_entity_poly.type
_entity_poly.pdbx_seq_one_letter_code
_entity_poly.pdbx_strand_id
1 'polypeptide(L)'
;MSGPTRILVIPLKKLIITIYIIAAFIIIATIYILSVKEPDNSPASTTSRQNKASTATYSPGVYTSSLMLNGTPVDIQVTVDSDNINNIELVNLSESVQTMYPMLTSSFGDIKKAVMESGSTANITYDSANKYTSSLLLGAIQSALDKAAAH
;
A
#
# COMPACT_ATOMS: atom_id res chain seq x y z
N MET A 1 58.50 2.78 30.28
CA MET A 1 57.31 2.00 30.68
C MET A 1 56.71 1.38 29.44
N SER A 2 57.03 0.12 29.19
CA SER A 2 56.63 -0.63 27.99
C SER A 2 55.28 -1.25 28.24
N GLY A 3 54.22 -0.80 27.53
CA GLY A 3 52.92 -1.43 27.56
C GLY A 3 52.92 -2.75 26.80
N PRO A 4 52.22 -3.78 27.27
CA PRO A 4 52.16 -5.10 26.60
C PRO A 4 51.39 -4.97 25.29
N THR A 5 52.10 -5.15 24.18
CA THR A 5 51.48 -5.35 22.85
C THR A 5 50.78 -6.73 22.84
N ARG A 6 49.46 -6.72 22.97
CA ARG A 6 48.66 -7.91 22.77
C ARG A 6 48.55 -8.19 21.26
N ILE A 7 49.35 -9.16 20.80
CA ILE A 7 49.23 -9.66 19.43
C ILE A 7 47.99 -10.55 19.41
N LEU A 8 46.92 -10.05 18.82
CA LEU A 8 45.66 -10.77 18.62
C LEU A 8 45.85 -11.75 17.44
N VAL A 9 46.20 -12.98 17.72
CA VAL A 9 46.27 -14.04 16.69
C VAL A 9 44.84 -14.48 16.36
N ILE A 10 44.23 -13.86 15.37
CA ILE A 10 42.93 -14.26 14.87
C ILE A 10 43.16 -15.42 13.89
N PRO A 11 42.62 -16.62 14.14
CA PRO A 11 42.75 -17.74 13.20
C PRO A 11 42.11 -17.39 11.88
N LEU A 12 42.86 -17.58 10.78
CA LEU A 12 42.51 -17.20 9.43
C LEU A 12 41.08 -17.61 9.03
N LYS A 13 40.61 -18.77 9.47
CA LYS A 13 39.25 -19.28 9.27
C LYS A 13 38.16 -18.37 9.89
N LYS A 14 38.39 -17.85 11.09
CA LYS A 14 37.44 -16.92 11.75
C LYS A 14 37.41 -15.57 11.07
N LEU A 15 38.55 -15.09 10.56
CA LEU A 15 38.65 -13.84 9.81
C LEU A 15 37.86 -13.92 8.50
N ILE A 16 37.92 -15.02 7.77
CA ILE A 16 37.17 -15.25 6.54
C ILE A 16 35.67 -15.29 6.83
N ILE A 17 35.24 -15.97 7.90
CA ILE A 17 33.83 -16.05 8.28
C ILE A 17 33.28 -14.65 8.66
N THR A 18 34.05 -13.84 9.38
CA THR A 18 33.62 -12.47 9.74
C THR A 18 33.48 -11.57 8.51
N ILE A 19 34.38 -11.70 7.53
CA ILE A 19 34.28 -10.97 6.27
C ILE A 19 32.99 -11.35 5.49
N TYR A 20 32.65 -12.65 5.43
CA TYR A 20 31.40 -13.10 4.79
C TYR A 20 30.16 -12.60 5.50
N ILE A 21 30.16 -12.56 6.84
CA ILE A 21 29.02 -12.01 7.61
C ILE A 21 28.87 -10.52 7.35
N ILE A 22 29.96 -9.76 7.33
CA ILE A 22 29.92 -8.32 7.04
C ILE A 22 29.44 -8.06 5.61
N ALA A 23 29.91 -8.82 4.63
CA ALA A 23 29.47 -8.70 3.24
C ALA A 23 27.97 -9.03 3.08
N ALA A 24 27.47 -10.06 3.76
CA ALA A 24 26.05 -10.39 3.77
C ALA A 24 25.21 -9.30 4.42
N PHE A 25 25.69 -8.67 5.50
CA PHE A 25 25.01 -7.54 6.15
C PHE A 25 24.95 -6.32 5.24
N ILE A 26 26.01 -6.03 4.51
CA ILE A 26 26.04 -4.90 3.54
C ILE A 26 25.05 -5.15 2.40
N ILE A 27 24.95 -6.37 1.88
CA ILE A 27 24.01 -6.72 0.83
C ILE A 27 22.56 -6.58 1.32
N ILE A 28 22.25 -7.06 2.51
CA ILE A 28 20.92 -6.93 3.11
C ILE A 28 20.60 -5.46 3.38
N ALA A 29 21.55 -4.67 3.88
CA ALA A 29 21.37 -3.25 4.12
C ALA A 29 21.16 -2.46 2.82
N THR A 30 21.87 -2.80 1.74
CA THR A 30 21.67 -2.15 0.42
C THR A 30 20.30 -2.51 -0.17
N ILE A 31 19.84 -3.74 -0.05
CA ILE A 31 18.49 -4.14 -0.47
C ILE A 31 17.44 -3.40 0.35
N TYR A 32 17.64 -3.26 1.68
CA TYR A 32 16.73 -2.53 2.56
C TYR A 32 16.66 -1.04 2.22
N ILE A 33 17.80 -0.40 1.95
CA ILE A 33 17.86 1.03 1.55
C ILE A 33 17.20 1.26 0.19
N LEU A 34 17.35 0.33 -0.77
CA LEU A 34 16.66 0.41 -2.06
C LEU A 34 15.15 0.16 -1.95
N SER A 35 14.70 -0.59 -0.94
CA SER A 35 13.27 -0.84 -0.68
C SER A 35 12.59 0.28 0.10
N VAL A 36 13.32 1.10 0.84
CA VAL A 36 12.80 2.20 1.69
C VAL A 36 13.02 3.57 1.05
N LYS A 37 13.27 3.64 -0.26
CA LYS A 37 13.36 4.92 -0.94
C LYS A 37 11.96 5.49 -1.14
N GLU A 38 11.50 6.24 -0.14
CA GLU A 38 10.37 7.16 -0.29
C GLU A 38 10.65 8.16 -1.42
N PRO A 39 9.68 8.46 -2.28
CA PRO A 39 9.85 9.50 -3.27
C PRO A 39 9.70 10.87 -2.63
N ASP A 40 10.82 11.56 -2.50
CA ASP A 40 10.85 12.99 -2.19
C ASP A 40 10.13 13.78 -3.28
N ASN A 41 9.20 14.61 -2.84
CA ASN A 41 8.51 15.60 -3.65
C ASN A 41 9.51 16.64 -4.17
N SER A 42 9.70 16.70 -5.48
CA SER A 42 10.14 17.94 -6.13
C SER A 42 9.57 18.02 -7.55
N PRO A 43 9.02 19.17 -7.95
CA PRO A 43 8.30 19.29 -9.22
C PRO A 43 9.25 19.58 -10.39
N ALA A 44 8.83 19.08 -11.54
CA ALA A 44 9.25 19.46 -12.89
C ALA A 44 10.56 18.87 -13.42
N SER A 45 10.42 17.90 -14.31
CA SER A 45 11.01 18.02 -15.66
C SER A 45 10.42 16.96 -16.59
N THR A 46 9.75 17.44 -17.58
CA THR A 46 9.37 16.80 -18.83
C THR A 46 10.52 16.00 -19.41
N THR A 47 10.38 14.68 -19.47
CA THR A 47 11.13 13.86 -20.41
C THR A 47 10.25 12.73 -20.88
N SER A 48 9.78 12.89 -22.10
CA SER A 48 9.15 11.88 -22.93
C SER A 48 9.92 10.57 -22.87
N ARG A 49 9.33 9.53 -22.29
CA ARG A 49 9.71 8.15 -22.54
C ARG A 49 8.60 7.45 -23.28
N GLN A 50 8.94 7.20 -24.54
CA GLN A 50 8.19 6.45 -25.51
C GLN A 50 7.69 5.11 -24.99
N ASN A 51 6.41 4.90 -25.22
CA ASN A 51 5.73 3.67 -25.62
C ASN A 51 6.41 2.34 -25.26
N LYS A 52 5.98 1.81 -24.12
CA LYS A 52 5.57 0.43 -24.09
C LYS A 52 4.05 0.49 -23.87
N ALA A 53 3.29 0.11 -24.88
CA ALA A 53 1.84 -0.06 -24.76
C ALA A 53 1.57 -1.26 -23.84
N SER A 54 1.64 -1.04 -22.53
CA SER A 54 0.89 -1.79 -21.59
C SER A 54 -0.45 -1.07 -21.54
N THR A 55 -1.53 -1.77 -21.80
CA THR A 55 -2.89 -1.28 -21.58
C THR A 55 -3.00 -1.01 -20.09
N ALA A 56 -2.69 0.21 -19.66
CA ALA A 56 -2.86 0.63 -18.28
C ALA A 56 -4.34 0.47 -17.93
N THR A 57 -4.63 -0.24 -16.86
CA THR A 57 -6.00 -0.47 -16.38
C THR A 57 -6.55 0.80 -15.75
N TYR A 58 -5.68 1.54 -15.08
CA TYR A 58 -6.04 2.77 -14.37
C TYR A 58 -5.10 3.93 -14.75
N SER A 59 -5.60 5.14 -14.64
CA SER A 59 -4.76 6.35 -14.60
C SER A 59 -4.23 6.52 -13.19
N PRO A 60 -2.90 6.54 -12.98
CA PRO A 60 -2.33 6.68 -11.64
C PRO A 60 -2.83 7.92 -10.92
N GLY A 61 -3.28 7.77 -9.69
CA GLY A 61 -3.81 8.88 -8.91
C GLY A 61 -4.60 8.45 -7.67
N VAL A 62 -5.22 9.45 -7.07
CA VAL A 62 -6.08 9.29 -5.90
C VAL A 62 -7.49 9.70 -6.26
N TYR A 63 -8.43 8.79 -6.10
CA TYR A 63 -9.83 8.97 -6.49
C TYR A 63 -10.74 8.82 -5.30
N THR A 64 -11.70 9.74 -5.15
CA THR A 64 -12.63 9.73 -4.02
C THR A 64 -14.04 9.49 -4.51
N SER A 65 -14.78 8.69 -3.78
CA SER A 65 -16.21 8.49 -3.94
C SER A 65 -16.92 8.60 -2.60
N SER A 66 -18.07 9.26 -2.58
CA SER A 66 -18.87 9.44 -1.37
C SER A 66 -20.03 8.46 -1.36
N LEU A 67 -20.28 7.86 -0.20
CA LEU A 67 -21.50 7.10 0.07
C LEU A 67 -22.30 7.78 1.17
N MET A 68 -23.62 7.65 1.13
CA MET A 68 -24.51 8.21 2.14
C MET A 68 -24.97 7.11 3.10
N LEU A 69 -24.61 7.27 4.38
CA LEU A 69 -25.10 6.41 5.45
C LEU A 69 -26.12 7.18 6.29
N ASN A 70 -27.38 6.86 6.08
CA ASN A 70 -28.50 7.49 6.81
C ASN A 70 -28.43 9.04 6.84
N GLY A 71 -28.10 9.63 5.70
CA GLY A 71 -27.98 11.09 5.54
C GLY A 71 -26.61 11.68 5.91
N THR A 72 -25.66 10.87 6.39
CA THR A 72 -24.30 11.31 6.68
C THR A 72 -23.36 10.84 5.56
N PRO A 73 -22.61 11.74 4.92
CA PRO A 73 -21.64 11.36 3.89
C PRO A 73 -20.41 10.73 4.53
N VAL A 74 -19.96 9.66 3.92
CA VAL A 74 -18.68 8.99 4.22
C VAL A 74 -17.92 8.85 2.91
N ASP A 75 -16.69 9.29 2.88
CA ASP A 75 -15.89 9.26 1.68
C ASP A 75 -14.94 8.06 1.68
N ILE A 76 -14.84 7.41 0.53
CA ILE A 76 -13.85 6.37 0.27
C ILE A 76 -12.83 6.92 -0.71
N GLN A 77 -11.57 6.87 -0.33
CA GLN A 77 -10.44 7.25 -1.14
C GLN A 77 -9.71 6.02 -1.64
N VAL A 78 -9.49 5.92 -2.94
CA VAL A 78 -8.78 4.83 -3.59
C VAL A 78 -7.55 5.40 -4.28
N THR A 79 -6.40 4.85 -3.97
CA THR A 79 -5.11 5.17 -4.62
C THR A 79 -4.76 4.06 -5.57
N VAL A 80 -4.54 4.38 -6.84
CA VAL A 80 -4.18 3.43 -7.89
C VAL A 80 -2.91 3.86 -8.61
N ASP A 81 -2.18 2.89 -9.13
CA ASP A 81 -1.19 3.07 -10.19
C ASP A 81 -1.73 2.54 -11.52
N SER A 82 -0.88 2.38 -12.54
CA SER A 82 -1.29 1.95 -13.87
C SER A 82 -1.99 0.59 -13.91
N ASP A 83 -1.67 -0.30 -12.98
CA ASP A 83 -2.06 -1.71 -13.04
C ASP A 83 -2.66 -2.24 -11.73
N ASN A 84 -2.50 -1.50 -10.62
CA ASN A 84 -2.86 -2.00 -9.28
C ASN A 84 -3.61 -0.97 -8.44
N ILE A 85 -4.40 -1.50 -7.50
CA ILE A 85 -5.00 -0.74 -6.40
C ILE A 85 -4.01 -0.75 -5.24
N ASN A 86 -3.42 0.41 -4.92
CA ASN A 86 -2.36 0.52 -3.92
C ASN A 86 -2.90 0.70 -2.51
N ASN A 87 -3.99 1.44 -2.37
CA ASN A 87 -4.62 1.66 -1.07
C ASN A 87 -6.10 2.04 -1.19
N ILE A 88 -6.86 1.71 -0.16
CA ILE A 88 -8.25 2.10 0.00
C ILE A 88 -8.44 2.59 1.42
N GLU A 89 -9.01 3.77 1.61
CA GLU A 89 -9.21 4.38 2.92
C GLU A 89 -10.61 4.98 3.06
N LEU A 90 -11.14 4.92 4.28
CA LEU A 90 -12.30 5.73 4.67
C LEU A 90 -11.79 7.09 5.16
N VAL A 91 -12.22 8.15 4.49
CA VAL A 91 -11.90 9.52 4.88
C VAL A 91 -13.18 10.24 5.34
N ASN A 92 -13.02 11.29 6.13
CA ASN A 92 -14.13 12.06 6.71
C ASN A 92 -15.11 11.22 7.55
N LEU A 93 -14.62 10.13 8.16
CA LEU A 93 -15.42 9.29 9.03
C LEU A 93 -15.64 9.98 10.39
N SER A 94 -16.81 10.57 10.58
CA SER A 94 -17.15 11.23 11.85
C SER A 94 -17.29 10.21 12.99
N GLU A 95 -17.00 10.67 14.21
CA GLU A 95 -17.13 9.86 15.42
C GLU A 95 -18.58 9.37 15.61
N SER A 96 -19.54 10.19 15.21
CA SER A 96 -20.97 9.82 15.22
C SER A 96 -21.25 8.62 14.32
N VAL A 97 -20.66 8.57 13.11
CA VAL A 97 -20.84 7.44 12.19
C VAL A 97 -20.18 6.19 12.75
N GLN A 98 -18.98 6.30 13.35
CA GLN A 98 -18.30 5.16 13.96
C GLN A 98 -19.12 4.57 15.12
N THR A 99 -19.75 5.42 15.92
CA THR A 99 -20.59 4.99 17.06
C THR A 99 -21.91 4.35 16.57
N MET A 100 -22.55 4.93 15.54
CA MET A 100 -23.81 4.41 15.00
C MET A 100 -23.64 3.16 14.14
N TYR A 101 -22.50 3.01 13.51
CA TYR A 101 -22.19 1.92 12.57
C TYR A 101 -20.89 1.20 12.95
N PRO A 102 -20.83 0.52 14.11
CA PRO A 102 -19.58 -0.12 14.56
C PRO A 102 -19.09 -1.22 13.60
N MET A 103 -20.03 -1.85 12.87
CA MET A 103 -19.68 -2.87 11.87
C MET A 103 -19.15 -2.27 10.55
N LEU A 104 -19.25 -0.96 10.35
CA LEU A 104 -18.74 -0.31 9.13
C LEU A 104 -17.22 -0.49 9.00
N THR A 105 -16.49 -0.22 10.08
CA THR A 105 -15.02 -0.30 10.08
C THR A 105 -14.53 -1.73 9.89
N SER A 106 -15.17 -2.72 10.53
CA SER A 106 -14.82 -4.13 10.36
C SER A 106 -15.14 -4.61 8.94
N SER A 107 -16.36 -4.35 8.44
CA SER A 107 -16.75 -4.71 7.07
C SER A 107 -15.87 -4.03 6.02
N PHE A 108 -15.46 -2.79 6.27
CA PHE A 108 -14.54 -2.09 5.39
C PHE A 108 -13.17 -2.74 5.37
N GLY A 109 -12.63 -3.16 6.52
CA GLY A 109 -11.35 -3.85 6.61
C GLY A 109 -11.33 -5.15 5.78
N ASP A 110 -12.39 -5.94 5.89
CA ASP A 110 -12.53 -7.20 5.15
C ASP A 110 -12.65 -6.96 3.63
N ILE A 111 -13.46 -5.98 3.22
CA ILE A 111 -13.63 -5.63 1.81
C ILE A 111 -12.36 -5.03 1.23
N LYS A 112 -11.72 -4.08 1.94
CA LYS A 112 -10.44 -3.51 1.52
C LYS A 112 -9.42 -4.60 1.22
N LYS A 113 -9.26 -5.55 2.15
CA LYS A 113 -8.34 -6.67 1.98
C LYS A 113 -8.69 -7.50 0.76
N ALA A 114 -9.94 -7.90 0.61
CA ALA A 114 -10.39 -8.72 -0.50
C ALA A 114 -10.24 -8.02 -1.87
N VAL A 115 -10.54 -6.72 -1.96
CA VAL A 115 -10.36 -5.92 -3.19
C VAL A 115 -8.89 -5.75 -3.52
N MET A 116 -8.03 -5.50 -2.54
CA MET A 116 -6.58 -5.36 -2.76
C MET A 116 -5.93 -6.69 -3.18
N GLU A 117 -6.38 -7.81 -2.63
CA GLU A 117 -5.89 -9.15 -3.01
C GLU A 117 -6.37 -9.58 -4.40
N SER A 118 -7.63 -9.27 -4.76
CA SER A 118 -8.19 -9.62 -6.07
C SER A 118 -7.86 -8.62 -7.19
N GLY A 119 -7.46 -7.40 -6.83
CA GLY A 119 -7.29 -6.28 -7.77
C GLY A 119 -8.60 -5.80 -8.40
N SER A 120 -9.76 -6.21 -7.87
CA SER A 120 -11.08 -5.95 -8.44
C SER A 120 -12.15 -5.94 -7.36
N THR A 121 -13.25 -5.26 -7.63
CA THR A 121 -14.47 -5.31 -6.82
C THR A 121 -15.40 -6.47 -7.21
N ALA A 122 -15.12 -7.17 -8.31
CA ALA A 122 -15.92 -8.27 -8.78
C ALA A 122 -15.72 -9.55 -7.95
N ASN A 123 -16.81 -10.28 -7.71
CA ASN A 123 -16.81 -11.57 -7.01
C ASN A 123 -16.25 -11.55 -5.58
N ILE A 124 -16.31 -10.40 -4.91
CA ILE A 124 -15.93 -10.30 -3.51
C ILE A 124 -16.94 -11.01 -2.63
N THR A 125 -16.47 -11.97 -1.83
CA THR A 125 -17.30 -12.65 -0.85
C THR A 125 -17.29 -11.88 0.47
N TYR A 126 -18.45 -11.63 1.03
CA TYR A 126 -18.64 -10.96 2.31
C TYR A 126 -19.73 -11.66 3.14
N ASP A 127 -19.71 -11.42 4.45
CA ASP A 127 -20.66 -12.02 5.37
C ASP A 127 -22.10 -11.54 5.06
N SER A 128 -23.02 -12.48 5.06
CA SER A 128 -24.45 -12.22 4.85
C SER A 128 -25.06 -11.31 5.93
N ALA A 129 -24.49 -11.31 7.14
CA ALA A 129 -24.91 -10.42 8.23
C ALA A 129 -24.66 -8.94 7.88
N ASN A 130 -23.62 -8.65 7.10
CA ASN A 130 -23.20 -7.29 6.73
C ASN A 130 -23.48 -6.96 5.26
N LYS A 131 -24.28 -7.77 4.59
CA LYS A 131 -24.52 -7.68 3.14
C LYS A 131 -24.81 -6.26 2.65
N TYR A 132 -25.69 -5.54 3.33
CA TYR A 132 -26.08 -4.19 2.94
C TYR A 132 -24.89 -3.22 3.00
N THR A 133 -24.19 -3.16 4.14
CA THR A 133 -23.03 -2.29 4.34
C THR A 133 -21.92 -2.65 3.35
N SER A 134 -21.65 -3.94 3.18
CA SER A 134 -20.64 -4.44 2.25
C SER A 134 -20.93 -4.08 0.81
N SER A 135 -22.19 -4.21 0.36
CA SER A 135 -22.59 -3.84 -1.00
C SER A 135 -22.47 -2.32 -1.26
N LEU A 136 -22.79 -1.49 -0.27
CA LEU A 136 -22.60 -0.04 -0.36
C LEU A 136 -21.12 0.34 -0.46
N LEU A 137 -20.27 -0.27 0.36
CA LEU A 137 -18.82 -0.05 0.34
C LEU A 137 -18.20 -0.48 -0.99
N LEU A 138 -18.56 -1.66 -1.50
CA LEU A 138 -18.12 -2.14 -2.82
C LEU A 138 -18.57 -1.20 -3.94
N GLY A 139 -19.82 -0.74 -3.91
CA GLY A 139 -20.33 0.22 -4.89
C GLY A 139 -19.57 1.55 -4.89
N ALA A 140 -19.21 2.05 -3.70
CA ALA A 140 -18.43 3.28 -3.60
C ALA A 140 -16.97 3.08 -4.04
N ILE A 141 -16.34 1.94 -3.71
CA ILE A 141 -15.01 1.59 -4.22
C ILE A 141 -15.04 1.47 -5.74
N GLN A 142 -16.04 0.78 -6.31
CA GLN A 142 -16.22 0.66 -7.75
C GLN A 142 -16.36 2.04 -8.41
N SER A 143 -17.17 2.93 -7.84
CA SER A 143 -17.33 4.30 -8.36
C SER A 143 -16.04 5.12 -8.34
N ALA A 144 -15.16 4.88 -7.38
CA ALA A 144 -13.83 5.51 -7.37
C ALA A 144 -12.92 4.90 -8.44
N LEU A 145 -12.96 3.57 -8.63
CA LEU A 145 -12.20 2.88 -9.68
C LEU A 145 -12.68 3.23 -11.09
N ASP A 146 -13.98 3.44 -11.29
CA ASP A 146 -14.53 3.89 -12.57
C ASP A 146 -14.00 5.27 -12.97
N LYS A 147 -13.78 6.16 -11.98
CA LYS A 147 -13.12 7.45 -12.21
C LYS A 147 -11.63 7.31 -12.53
N ALA A 148 -11.00 6.24 -12.03
CA ALA A 148 -9.60 5.93 -12.26
C ALA A 148 -9.36 5.18 -13.58
N ALA A 149 -10.40 4.62 -14.19
CA ALA A 149 -10.27 3.83 -15.42
C ALA A 149 -9.55 4.63 -16.51
N ALA A 150 -8.53 4.04 -17.12
CA ALA A 150 -7.83 4.64 -18.24
C ALA A 150 -8.72 4.62 -19.48
N HIS A 151 -8.92 5.78 -20.09
CA HIS A 151 -9.72 5.98 -21.31
C HIS A 151 -8.82 6.11 -22.54
#